data_994a1a2d8220bec2518c2c70ab303773
#
_entry.id   994a1a2d8220bec2518c2c70ab303773
#
_cell.length_a   1.000
_cell.length_b   1.000
_cell.length_c   1.000
_cell.angle_alpha   90.00
_cell.angle_beta   90.00
_cell.angle_gamma   90.00
#
_symmetry.space_group_name_H-M   'P 1'
#
loop_
_entity.id
_entity.type
_entity.pdbx_description
1 polymer ?
#
loop_
_entity_poly.entity_id
_entity_poly.type
_entity_poly.pdbx_seq_one_letter_code
_entity_poly.pdbx_strand_id
1 'polypeptide(L)'
;MKLLNHPLLEVMAVKRKIENPLGFAWSRENVTSITPSIGFVDIVVGNTNLIVHQILEQQATTYPVLVTLFRRTNGVMIASFRSRNGEALKVAERLQGGGHANASAATLPRSVKTVPDAILYLRQTLNLKKEEALNSLQDIFAAIEHPQR
;
A
#
# COMPACT_ATOMS: atom_id res chain seq x y z
N MET A 1 13.67 32.77 -21.47
CA MET A 1 12.50 32.12 -21.77
C MET A 1 11.57 32.02 -20.60
N LYS A 2 10.32 32.20 -20.82
CA LYS A 2 9.39 32.39 -19.72
C LYS A 2 8.39 31.27 -19.61
N LEU A 3 8.87 30.04 -19.49
CA LEU A 3 8.02 28.89 -19.32
C LEU A 3 7.14 28.97 -18.06
N LEU A 4 7.66 29.60 -16.99
CA LEU A 4 6.91 29.76 -15.75
C LEU A 4 5.68 30.68 -15.90
N ASN A 5 5.66 31.50 -16.94
CA ASN A 5 4.54 32.39 -17.21
C ASN A 5 3.58 31.83 -18.26
N HIS A 6 3.77 30.60 -18.67
CA HIS A 6 2.87 29.97 -19.63
C HIS A 6 1.51 29.69 -18.95
N PRO A 7 0.36 30.09 -19.56
CA PRO A 7 -0.96 29.92 -18.91
C PRO A 7 -1.25 28.49 -18.50
N LEU A 8 -0.86 27.50 -19.30
CA LEU A 8 -1.09 26.10 -18.98
C LEU A 8 -0.37 25.69 -17.69
N LEU A 9 0.89 26.14 -17.51
CA LEU A 9 1.65 25.83 -16.29
C LEU A 9 1.04 26.49 -15.07
N GLU A 10 0.50 27.70 -15.20
CA GLU A 10 -0.18 28.38 -14.11
C GLU A 10 -1.44 27.62 -13.69
N VAL A 11 -2.25 27.16 -14.64
CA VAL A 11 -3.46 26.38 -14.38
C VAL A 11 -3.09 25.08 -13.67
N MET A 12 -2.04 24.38 -14.10
CA MET A 12 -1.58 23.14 -13.45
C MET A 12 -1.11 23.39 -12.02
N ALA A 13 -0.41 24.49 -11.77
CA ALA A 13 0.06 24.83 -10.42
C ALA A 13 -1.12 25.13 -9.48
N VAL A 14 -2.12 25.87 -9.94
CA VAL A 14 -3.33 26.15 -9.17
C VAL A 14 -4.09 24.85 -8.87
N LYS A 15 -4.24 23.99 -9.87
CA LYS A 15 -4.91 22.70 -9.72
C LYS A 15 -4.27 21.86 -8.63
N ARG A 16 -2.94 21.78 -8.60
CA ARG A 16 -2.22 21.03 -7.56
C ARG A 16 -2.45 21.59 -6.16
N LYS A 17 -2.50 22.93 -6.03
CA LYS A 17 -2.73 23.57 -4.74
C LYS A 17 -4.10 23.23 -4.16
N ILE A 18 -5.09 22.99 -5.01
CA ILE A 18 -6.45 22.64 -4.60
C ILE A 18 -6.59 21.14 -4.38
N GLU A 19 -6.10 20.33 -5.33
CA GLU A 19 -6.30 18.88 -5.31
C GLU A 19 -5.55 18.17 -4.20
N ASN A 20 -4.30 18.58 -3.90
CA ASN A 20 -3.51 17.88 -2.89
C ASN A 20 -4.10 17.98 -1.47
N PRO A 21 -4.53 19.15 -0.99
CA PRO A 21 -5.19 19.22 0.33
C PRO A 21 -6.50 18.44 0.38
N LEU A 22 -7.31 18.47 -0.68
CA LEU A 22 -8.55 17.69 -0.75
C LEU A 22 -8.25 16.19 -0.75
N GLY A 23 -7.27 15.77 -1.54
CA GLY A 23 -6.84 14.39 -1.60
C GLY A 23 -6.29 13.89 -0.28
N PHE A 24 -5.52 14.71 0.44
CA PHE A 24 -5.02 14.37 1.77
C PHE A 24 -6.17 14.17 2.75
N ALA A 25 -7.12 15.11 2.80
CA ALA A 25 -8.25 15.03 3.72
C ALA A 25 -9.11 13.77 3.44
N TRP A 26 -9.42 13.52 2.19
CA TRP A 26 -10.17 12.32 1.78
C TRP A 26 -9.41 11.05 2.14
N SER A 27 -8.15 10.97 1.74
CA SER A 27 -7.35 9.74 1.88
C SER A 27 -7.11 9.41 3.35
N ARG A 28 -6.86 10.40 4.17
CA ARG A 28 -6.66 10.20 5.61
C ARG A 28 -7.88 9.53 6.27
N GLU A 29 -9.09 9.91 5.86
CA GLU A 29 -10.33 9.39 6.42
C GLU A 29 -10.81 8.10 5.77
N ASN A 30 -10.28 7.77 4.57
CA ASN A 30 -10.75 6.63 3.79
C ASN A 30 -9.67 5.57 3.62
N VAL A 31 -9.04 5.19 4.72
CA VAL A 31 -8.06 4.10 4.75
C VAL A 31 -8.77 2.80 5.06
N THR A 32 -8.61 1.82 4.17
CA THR A 32 -9.21 0.49 4.34
C THR A 32 -8.16 -0.47 4.91
N SER A 33 -8.53 -1.23 5.93
CA SER A 33 -7.62 -2.19 6.53
C SER A 33 -7.35 -3.38 5.60
N ILE A 34 -6.09 -3.66 5.33
CA ILE A 34 -5.65 -4.91 4.70
C ILE A 34 -5.26 -5.90 5.79
N THR A 35 -4.37 -5.49 6.68
CA THR A 35 -4.01 -6.19 7.91
C THR A 35 -3.99 -5.18 9.04
N PRO A 36 -3.81 -5.59 10.32
CA PRO A 36 -3.69 -4.63 11.41
C PRO A 36 -2.55 -3.62 11.23
N SER A 37 -1.53 -3.97 10.43
CA SER A 37 -0.37 -3.09 10.19
C SER A 37 -0.32 -2.48 8.79
N ILE A 38 -1.23 -2.84 7.89
CA ILE A 38 -1.22 -2.36 6.51
C ILE A 38 -2.57 -1.78 6.15
N GLY A 39 -2.59 -0.49 5.79
CA GLY A 39 -3.80 0.21 5.35
C GLY A 39 -3.74 0.53 3.86
N PHE A 40 -4.84 0.32 3.16
CA PHE A 40 -5.00 0.72 1.77
C PHE A 40 -5.55 2.14 1.69
N VAL A 41 -4.85 2.99 0.94
CA VAL A 41 -5.25 4.38 0.74
C VAL A 41 -5.77 4.53 -0.69
N ASP A 42 -7.03 4.92 -0.81
CA ASP A 42 -7.63 5.19 -2.11
C ASP A 42 -7.54 6.69 -2.37
N ILE A 43 -6.66 7.07 -3.28
CA ILE A 43 -6.41 8.47 -3.60
C ILE A 43 -7.14 8.81 -4.89
N VAL A 44 -8.23 9.54 -4.75
CA VAL A 44 -9.07 9.94 -5.87
C VAL A 44 -8.55 11.21 -6.52
N VAL A 45 -7.98 12.11 -5.72
CA VAL A 45 -7.54 13.43 -6.18
C VAL A 45 -6.16 13.75 -5.59
N GLY A 46 -5.27 14.29 -6.41
CA GLY A 46 -3.97 14.77 -5.98
C GLY A 46 -2.81 13.85 -6.33
N ASN A 47 -1.62 14.17 -5.82
CA ASN A 47 -0.40 13.41 -6.05
C ASN A 47 -0.29 12.30 -5.02
N THR A 48 -0.37 11.05 -5.49
CA THR A 48 -0.38 9.86 -4.64
C THR A 48 0.83 9.79 -3.71
N ASN A 49 2.04 9.95 -4.26
CA ASN A 49 3.26 9.83 -3.47
C ASN A 49 3.36 10.89 -2.40
N LEU A 50 3.01 12.12 -2.73
CA LEU A 50 3.05 13.24 -1.80
C LEU A 50 2.01 13.07 -0.69
N ILE A 51 0.79 12.68 -1.03
CA ILE A 51 -0.29 12.50 -0.07
C ILE A 51 0.03 11.37 0.91
N VAL A 52 0.50 10.23 0.43
CA VAL A 52 0.88 9.10 1.30
C VAL A 52 2.03 9.52 2.21
N HIS A 53 3.03 10.22 1.68
CA HIS A 53 4.14 10.73 2.48
C HIS A 53 3.64 11.66 3.59
N GLN A 54 2.72 12.57 3.28
CA GLN A 54 2.16 13.48 4.27
C GLN A 54 1.37 12.75 5.36
N ILE A 55 0.58 11.73 4.99
CA ILE A 55 -0.17 10.93 5.97
C ILE A 55 0.80 10.27 6.94
N LEU A 56 1.88 9.68 6.45
CA LEU A 56 2.88 9.02 7.29
C LEU A 56 3.65 10.03 8.14
N GLU A 57 4.10 11.15 7.56
CA GLU A 57 4.86 12.17 8.27
C GLU A 57 4.07 12.83 9.39
N GLN A 58 2.79 13.08 9.17
CA GLN A 58 1.92 13.70 10.16
C GLN A 58 1.30 12.69 11.11
N GLN A 59 1.65 11.41 10.98
CA GLN A 59 1.09 10.33 11.78
C GLN A 59 -0.45 10.36 11.78
N ALA A 60 -1.01 10.67 10.61
CA ALA A 60 -2.47 10.77 10.43
C ALA A 60 -3.13 9.41 10.27
N THR A 61 -2.41 8.33 10.51
CA THR A 61 -2.91 6.96 10.46
C THR A 61 -2.24 6.12 11.53
N THR A 62 -2.93 5.08 11.98
CA THR A 62 -2.37 4.10 12.91
C THR A 62 -1.60 2.99 12.19
N TYR A 63 -1.72 2.90 10.87
CA TYR A 63 -1.04 1.87 10.09
C TYR A 63 0.42 2.26 9.84
N PRO A 64 1.39 1.41 10.22
CA PRO A 64 2.80 1.69 9.92
C PRO A 64 3.13 1.58 8.43
N VAL A 65 2.34 0.83 7.67
CA VAL A 65 2.52 0.67 6.23
C VAL A 65 1.24 1.08 5.51
N LEU A 66 1.39 1.87 4.46
CA LEU A 66 0.28 2.24 3.57
C LEU A 66 0.53 1.67 2.18
N VAL A 67 -0.52 1.15 1.57
CA VAL A 67 -0.48 0.64 0.20
C VAL A 67 -1.41 1.46 -0.68
N THR A 68 -0.93 1.76 -1.88
CA THR A 68 -1.72 2.35 -2.95
C THR A 68 -1.64 1.44 -4.17
N LEU A 69 -2.62 1.56 -5.05
CA LEU A 69 -2.70 0.73 -6.24
C LEU A 69 -2.65 1.59 -7.49
N PHE A 70 -1.95 1.14 -8.50
CA PHE A 70 -2.02 1.75 -9.82
C PHE A 70 -1.98 0.68 -10.89
N ARG A 71 -2.54 1.02 -12.05
CA ARG A 71 -2.61 0.09 -13.18
C ARG A 71 -1.64 0.53 -14.26
N ARG A 72 -0.84 -0.41 -14.75
CA ARG A 72 0.02 -0.17 -15.90
C ARG A 72 -0.80 -0.19 -17.19
N THR A 73 -0.20 0.31 -18.27
CA THR A 73 -0.84 0.32 -19.58
C THR A 73 -1.20 -1.07 -20.09
N ASN A 74 -0.48 -2.10 -19.66
CA ASN A 74 -0.78 -3.49 -20.01
C ASN A 74 -1.90 -4.12 -19.14
N GLY A 75 -2.54 -3.34 -18.27
CA GLY A 75 -3.63 -3.82 -17.42
C GLY A 75 -3.19 -4.48 -16.13
N VAL A 76 -1.89 -4.65 -15.89
CA VAL A 76 -1.37 -5.25 -14.66
C VAL A 76 -1.41 -4.24 -13.53
N MET A 77 -1.88 -4.64 -12.36
CA MET A 77 -1.91 -3.79 -11.18
C MET A 77 -0.63 -3.90 -10.37
N ILE A 78 -0.17 -2.77 -9.88
CA ILE A 78 1.00 -2.64 -9.02
C ILE A 78 0.53 -2.15 -7.65
N ALA A 79 0.95 -2.83 -6.60
CA ALA A 79 0.78 -2.37 -5.24
C ALA A 79 2.04 -1.64 -4.81
N SER A 80 1.90 -0.38 -4.40
CA SER A 80 3.00 0.44 -3.93
C SER A 80 2.89 0.60 -2.43
N PHE A 81 3.96 0.25 -1.71
CA PHE A 81 4.00 0.27 -0.25
C PHE A 81 4.90 1.38 0.24
N ARG A 82 4.43 2.10 1.25
CA ARG A 82 5.19 3.17 1.90
C ARG A 82 5.15 3.00 3.39
N SER A 83 6.26 3.30 4.06
CA SER A 83 6.37 3.24 5.51
C SER A 83 7.41 4.25 5.99
N ARG A 84 7.49 4.43 7.32
CA ARG A 84 8.55 5.23 7.95
C ARG A 84 9.55 4.36 8.71
N ASN A 85 9.18 3.12 8.98
CA ASN A 85 9.92 2.24 9.86
C ASN A 85 10.63 1.08 9.12
N GLY A 86 10.76 1.16 7.80
CA GLY A 86 11.41 0.13 7.00
C GLY A 86 10.54 -1.06 6.66
N GLU A 87 9.29 -1.10 7.09
CA GLU A 87 8.41 -2.25 6.91
C GLU A 87 7.90 -2.42 5.48
N ALA A 88 7.90 -1.36 4.66
CA ALA A 88 7.39 -1.42 3.30
C ALA A 88 8.10 -2.49 2.47
N LEU A 89 9.44 -2.54 2.53
CA LEU A 89 10.22 -3.53 1.79
C LEU A 89 9.87 -4.95 2.22
N LYS A 90 9.71 -5.18 3.52
CA LYS A 90 9.37 -6.51 4.04
C LYS A 90 8.02 -6.98 3.51
N VAL A 91 7.04 -6.10 3.41
CA VAL A 91 5.72 -6.42 2.86
C VAL A 91 5.84 -6.73 1.37
N ALA A 92 6.55 -5.91 0.61
CA ALA A 92 6.73 -6.13 -0.83
C ALA A 92 7.44 -7.46 -1.10
N GLU A 93 8.43 -7.82 -0.30
CA GLU A 93 9.15 -9.09 -0.45
C GLU A 93 8.23 -10.31 -0.24
N ARG A 94 7.24 -10.21 0.62
CA ARG A 94 6.23 -11.28 0.78
C ARG A 94 5.44 -11.51 -0.50
N LEU A 95 5.34 -10.50 -1.35
CA LEU A 95 4.65 -10.56 -2.64
C LEU A 95 5.64 -10.70 -3.80
N GLN A 96 6.89 -11.04 -3.50
CA GLN A 96 7.97 -11.20 -4.48
C GLN A 96 8.30 -9.88 -5.19
N GLY A 97 8.09 -8.77 -4.51
CA GLY A 97 8.45 -7.44 -4.99
C GLY A 97 9.78 -6.97 -4.40
N GLY A 98 10.01 -5.68 -4.49
CA GLY A 98 11.25 -5.07 -4.00
C GLY A 98 11.20 -3.57 -4.04
N GLY A 99 12.33 -2.94 -3.72
CA GLY A 99 12.49 -1.50 -3.70
C GLY A 99 13.38 -1.07 -2.54
N HIS A 100 13.01 0.04 -1.92
CA HIS A 100 13.71 0.58 -0.76
C HIS A 100 12.96 0.27 0.53
N ALA A 101 13.63 0.41 1.67
CA ALA A 101 13.06 0.08 2.97
C ALA A 101 11.69 0.72 3.22
N ASN A 102 11.54 2.00 2.87
CA ASN A 102 10.32 2.77 3.10
C ASN A 102 9.48 3.01 1.84
N ALA A 103 9.92 2.51 0.69
CA ALA A 103 9.24 2.73 -0.59
C ALA A 103 9.51 1.54 -1.51
N SER A 104 8.57 0.64 -1.59
CA SER A 104 8.71 -0.59 -2.38
C SER A 104 7.41 -0.92 -3.09
N ALA A 105 7.45 -1.88 -3.98
CA ALA A 105 6.30 -2.25 -4.78
C ALA A 105 6.32 -3.72 -5.16
N ALA A 106 5.15 -4.23 -5.48
CA ALA A 106 4.98 -5.59 -5.98
C ALA A 106 3.95 -5.61 -7.11
N THR A 107 4.20 -6.45 -8.10
CA THR A 107 3.27 -6.67 -9.21
C THR A 107 2.24 -7.70 -8.78
N LEU A 108 0.97 -7.39 -8.94
CA LEU A 108 -0.11 -8.32 -8.63
C LEU A 108 -0.38 -9.26 -9.81
N PRO A 109 -1.00 -10.43 -9.56
CA PRO A 109 -1.33 -11.35 -10.65
C PRO A 109 -2.24 -10.72 -11.70
N ARG A 110 -2.14 -11.20 -12.92
CA ARG A 110 -2.96 -10.69 -14.03
C ARG A 110 -4.46 -10.90 -13.83
N SER A 111 -4.84 -11.84 -12.99
CA SER A 111 -6.23 -12.08 -12.65
C SER A 111 -6.83 -10.96 -11.81
N VAL A 112 -5.99 -10.15 -11.15
CA VAL A 112 -6.42 -9.02 -10.36
C VAL A 112 -6.63 -7.83 -11.31
N LYS A 113 -7.89 -7.45 -11.53
CA LYS A 113 -8.24 -6.43 -12.52
C LYS A 113 -8.91 -5.20 -11.94
N THR A 114 -9.46 -5.30 -10.73
CA THR A 114 -10.18 -4.20 -10.09
C THR A 114 -9.57 -3.92 -8.71
N VAL A 115 -9.88 -2.74 -8.16
CA VAL A 115 -9.44 -2.38 -6.81
C VAL A 115 -10.02 -3.35 -5.77
N PRO A 116 -11.31 -3.72 -5.78
CA PRO A 116 -11.82 -4.72 -4.85
C PRO A 116 -11.11 -6.07 -4.95
N ASP A 117 -10.79 -6.52 -6.17
CA ASP A 117 -10.03 -7.75 -6.37
C ASP A 117 -8.64 -7.66 -5.74
N ALA A 118 -7.98 -6.51 -5.91
CA ALA A 118 -6.65 -6.28 -5.34
C ALA A 118 -6.69 -6.29 -3.81
N ILE A 119 -7.68 -5.65 -3.21
CA ILE A 119 -7.84 -5.63 -1.76
C ILE A 119 -8.04 -7.06 -1.24
N LEU A 120 -8.89 -7.83 -1.89
CA LEU A 120 -9.15 -9.22 -1.53
C LEU A 120 -7.87 -10.06 -1.64
N TYR A 121 -7.15 -9.91 -2.75
CA TYR A 121 -5.89 -10.63 -2.98
C TYR A 121 -4.86 -10.30 -1.89
N LEU A 122 -4.68 -9.01 -1.58
CA LEU A 122 -3.74 -8.58 -0.56
C LEU A 122 -4.12 -9.11 0.82
N ARG A 123 -5.40 -9.06 1.17
CA ARG A 123 -5.88 -9.62 2.43
C ARG A 123 -5.59 -11.12 2.52
N GLN A 124 -5.91 -11.86 1.48
CA GLN A 124 -5.69 -13.31 1.46
C GLN A 124 -4.20 -13.65 1.55
N THR A 125 -3.37 -12.98 0.75
CA THR A 125 -1.95 -13.29 0.67
C THR A 125 -1.20 -12.89 1.94
N LEU A 126 -1.46 -11.70 2.47
CA LEU A 126 -0.72 -11.19 3.62
C LEU A 126 -1.22 -11.76 4.94
N ASN A 127 -2.51 -12.03 5.08
CA ASN A 127 -3.04 -12.66 6.28
C ASN A 127 -2.84 -14.19 6.29
N LEU A 128 -2.80 -14.83 5.12
CA LEU A 128 -2.59 -16.27 5.00
C LEU A 128 -1.26 -16.71 5.60
N LYS A 129 -0.20 -15.93 5.39
CA LYS A 129 1.12 -16.23 5.99
C LYS A 129 1.07 -16.25 7.50
N LYS A 130 0.23 -15.42 8.11
CA LYS A 130 0.04 -15.44 9.55
C LYS A 130 -0.66 -16.72 9.99
N GLU A 131 -1.66 -17.17 9.24
CA GLU A 131 -2.36 -18.42 9.52
C GLU A 131 -1.43 -19.62 9.35
N GLU A 132 -0.61 -19.64 8.32
CA GLU A 132 0.38 -20.68 8.11
C GLU A 132 1.36 -20.77 9.28
N ALA A 133 1.82 -19.62 9.77
CA ALA A 133 2.71 -19.58 10.92
C ALA A 133 2.03 -20.12 12.17
N LEU A 134 0.75 -19.77 12.41
CA LEU A 134 -0.03 -20.29 13.53
C LEU A 134 -0.24 -21.80 13.40
N ASN A 135 -0.57 -22.27 12.21
CA ASN A 135 -0.75 -23.71 11.97
C ASN A 135 0.54 -24.47 12.21
N SER A 136 1.68 -23.92 11.76
CA SER A 136 2.98 -24.53 12.01
C SER A 136 3.29 -24.64 13.51
N LEU A 137 2.96 -23.60 14.28
CA LEU A 137 3.13 -23.65 15.74
C LEU A 137 2.21 -24.69 16.38
N GLN A 138 0.96 -24.78 15.93
CA GLN A 138 0.03 -25.80 16.42
C GLN A 138 0.54 -27.21 16.13
N ASP A 139 1.09 -27.42 14.95
CA ASP A 139 1.68 -28.70 14.58
C ASP A 139 2.87 -29.07 15.47
N ILE A 140 3.72 -28.09 15.80
CA ILE A 140 4.84 -28.28 16.71
C ILE A 140 4.36 -28.65 18.11
N PHE A 141 3.35 -27.97 18.63
CA PHE A 141 2.79 -28.27 19.93
C PHE A 141 2.13 -29.65 19.97
N ALA A 142 1.40 -30.01 18.92
CA ALA A 142 0.82 -31.32 18.81
C ALA A 142 1.88 -32.45 18.82
N ALA A 143 3.00 -32.23 18.15
CA ALA A 143 4.12 -33.19 18.14
C ALA A 143 4.76 -33.30 19.53
N ILE A 144 4.82 -32.22 20.30
CA ILE A 144 5.34 -32.22 21.65
C ILE A 144 4.40 -32.98 22.60
N GLU A 145 3.07 -32.73 22.46
CA GLU A 145 2.09 -33.39 23.32
C GLU A 145 1.96 -34.87 23.06
N HIS A 146 2.23 -35.31 21.84
CA HIS A 146 2.14 -36.73 21.43
C HIS A 146 3.44 -37.21 20.84
N PRO A 147 4.50 -37.31 21.68
CA PRO A 147 5.81 -37.58 21.09
C PRO A 147 5.93 -39.00 20.76
N GLN A 148 5.51 -39.64 19.98
CA GLN A 148 5.73 -40.84 19.79
C GLN A 148 5.99 -41.36 18.83
N ARG A 149 6.26 -41.23 18.43
CA ARG A 149 6.04 -42.13 17.85
C ARG A 149 6.67 -42.07 16.76
#